data_7c65cddf2fe704d18c2451bd893d9a1b
#
_entry.id   7c65cddf2fe704d18c2451bd893d9a1b
#
_cell.length_a   1.000
_cell.length_b   1.000
_cell.length_c   1.000
_cell.angle_alpha   90.00
_cell.angle_beta   90.00
_cell.angle_gamma   90.00
#
_symmetry.space_group_name_H-M   'P 1'
#
loop_
_entity.id
_entity.type
_entity.pdbx_description
1 polymer ?
#
loop_
_entity_poly.entity_id
_entity_poly.type
_entity_poly.pdbx_seq_one_letter_code
_entity_poly.pdbx_strand_id
1 'polypeptide(L)'
;MDDIDVYGQVFYSLKFGEAVEQGLLTDYKVVVLAVDAKQVDRDMQKYFKNTDGALDLDDVAKMIGCYKALIKEGLHVNDHQPMKRAVSFCQSIASSKEFSKEFGKVVDAYLSTYPETSNVTCQLDHVDGTMNATEKGKKLSWLKENTEDTCRILSNARCLSEGVDVPSLDAVMFIHGRKSKVDIVQSVGRVMRKAPNKSLGYIIIPVVIPEGKSSEEELKKNPSYQIVWDVLNALRSHDERLNSDINKVELVDNIKDKIEAIQKHIEIVALVDKLPEHSTEATKKSGMGTGGNSSKERGDNDEVRAPKAKQDELELNFDTVQHAMLAKIVEKCGTRTYWEDWSNDITEIANKH
;
A
#
# COMPACT_ATOMS: atom_id res chain seq x y z
N MET A 1 -19.10 -24.90 1.98
CA MET A 1 -20.45 -24.93 1.37
C MET A 1 -20.45 -25.71 0.04
N ASP A 2 -19.54 -26.65 -0.11
CA ASP A 2 -19.35 -27.32 -1.41
C ASP A 2 -19.94 -28.75 -1.45
N ASP A 3 -20.61 -29.13 -0.36
CA ASP A 3 -21.29 -30.41 -0.27
C ASP A 3 -22.72 -30.29 -0.87
N ILE A 4 -22.85 -30.78 -2.11
CA ILE A 4 -24.10 -30.72 -2.89
C ILE A 4 -25.22 -31.50 -2.19
N ASP A 5 -24.90 -32.56 -1.46
CA ASP A 5 -25.88 -33.40 -0.78
C ASP A 5 -26.45 -32.69 0.47
N VAL A 6 -25.66 -31.76 1.09
CA VAL A 6 -26.08 -30.98 2.26
C VAL A 6 -26.71 -29.65 1.87
N TYR A 7 -26.17 -28.95 0.89
CA TYR A 7 -26.55 -27.57 0.54
C TYR A 7 -27.33 -27.45 -0.77
N GLY A 8 -27.38 -28.52 -1.56
CA GLY A 8 -27.97 -28.51 -2.90
C GLY A 8 -27.06 -27.83 -3.95
N GLN A 9 -27.57 -27.73 -5.17
CA GLN A 9 -26.85 -27.07 -6.26
C GLN A 9 -26.81 -25.56 -6.04
N VAL A 10 -25.69 -24.90 -6.47
CA VAL A 10 -25.56 -23.44 -6.48
C VAL A 10 -26.64 -22.86 -7.40
N PHE A 11 -27.58 -22.15 -6.81
CA PHE A 11 -28.68 -21.53 -7.54
C PHE A 11 -28.25 -20.23 -8.23
N TYR A 12 -27.44 -19.42 -7.53
CA TYR A 12 -26.92 -18.16 -8.04
C TYR A 12 -25.60 -17.79 -7.33
N SER A 13 -24.67 -17.23 -8.08
CA SER A 13 -23.39 -16.74 -7.54
C SER A 13 -23.15 -15.33 -8.06
N LEU A 14 -23.15 -14.34 -7.15
CA LEU A 14 -22.87 -12.95 -7.46
C LEU A 14 -21.39 -12.66 -7.18
N LYS A 15 -20.62 -12.41 -8.22
CA LYS A 15 -19.21 -12.03 -8.12
C LYS A 15 -19.06 -10.53 -7.96
N PHE A 16 -17.89 -10.08 -7.50
CA PHE A 16 -17.61 -8.65 -7.30
C PHE A 16 -17.78 -7.82 -8.56
N GLY A 17 -17.25 -8.30 -9.70
CA GLY A 17 -17.39 -7.62 -10.99
C GLY A 17 -18.83 -7.36 -11.36
N GLU A 18 -19.65 -8.40 -11.32
CA GLU A 18 -21.08 -8.31 -11.60
C GLU A 18 -21.82 -7.38 -10.63
N ALA A 19 -21.49 -7.45 -9.32
CA ALA A 19 -22.10 -6.58 -8.32
C ALA A 19 -21.74 -5.10 -8.52
N VAL A 20 -20.53 -4.81 -9.01
CA VAL A 20 -20.11 -3.45 -9.38
C VAL A 20 -20.86 -2.98 -10.63
N GLU A 21 -20.94 -3.80 -11.67
CA GLU A 21 -21.66 -3.49 -12.92
C GLU A 21 -23.15 -3.24 -12.68
N GLN A 22 -23.78 -4.03 -11.83
CA GLN A 22 -25.16 -3.82 -11.40
C GLN A 22 -25.33 -2.62 -10.45
N GLY A 23 -24.23 -1.97 -10.08
CA GLY A 23 -24.25 -0.84 -9.19
C GLY A 23 -24.63 -1.18 -7.74
N LEU A 24 -24.45 -2.41 -7.29
CA LEU A 24 -24.68 -2.85 -5.91
C LEU A 24 -23.47 -2.56 -5.02
N LEU A 25 -22.27 -2.59 -5.58
CA LEU A 25 -21.02 -2.27 -4.90
C LEU A 25 -20.30 -1.11 -5.59
N THR A 26 -19.41 -0.45 -4.84
CA THR A 26 -18.40 0.49 -5.36
C THR A 26 -17.20 -0.31 -5.87
N ASP A 27 -16.55 0.12 -6.92
CA ASP A 27 -15.32 -0.51 -7.41
C ASP A 27 -14.18 -0.34 -6.44
N TYR A 28 -13.07 -1.06 -6.65
CA TYR A 28 -11.93 -1.04 -5.75
C TYR A 28 -10.60 -0.92 -6.49
N LYS A 29 -9.58 -0.51 -5.75
CA LYS A 29 -8.19 -0.50 -6.22
C LYS A 29 -7.26 -1.08 -5.16
N VAL A 30 -6.43 -2.04 -5.55
CA VAL A 30 -5.33 -2.56 -4.72
C VAL A 30 -4.13 -1.66 -4.90
N VAL A 31 -3.66 -1.06 -3.83
CA VAL A 31 -2.50 -0.18 -3.80
C VAL A 31 -1.36 -0.88 -3.09
N VAL A 32 -0.35 -1.29 -3.84
CA VAL A 32 0.87 -1.88 -3.30
C VAL A 32 1.90 -0.79 -3.15
N LEU A 33 2.27 -0.48 -1.90
CA LEU A 33 3.20 0.58 -1.56
C LEU A 33 4.58 -0.01 -1.30
N ALA A 34 5.52 0.21 -2.20
CA ALA A 34 6.91 -0.15 -1.99
C ALA A 34 7.63 1.01 -1.27
N VAL A 35 7.98 0.82 0.00
CA VAL A 35 8.61 1.85 0.84
C VAL A 35 10.08 1.53 1.01
N ASP A 36 10.95 2.49 0.71
CA ASP A 36 12.40 2.36 0.90
C ASP A 36 12.76 2.60 2.38
N ALA A 37 13.19 1.53 3.07
CA ALA A 37 13.60 1.59 4.47
C ALA A 37 14.77 2.56 4.70
N LYS A 38 15.71 2.66 3.76
CA LYS A 38 16.86 3.56 3.86
C LYS A 38 16.45 5.04 3.80
N GLN A 39 15.47 5.36 2.97
CA GLN A 39 14.94 6.73 2.90
C GLN A 39 14.25 7.07 4.21
N VAL A 40 13.39 6.18 4.71
CA VAL A 40 12.70 6.38 5.99
C VAL A 40 13.68 6.51 7.16
N ASP A 41 14.73 5.71 7.22
CA ASP A 41 15.76 5.84 8.26
C ASP A 41 16.39 7.23 8.26
N ARG A 42 16.77 7.75 7.09
CA ARG A 42 17.34 9.11 6.96
C ARG A 42 16.38 10.19 7.44
N ASP A 43 15.11 10.09 7.03
CA ASP A 43 14.10 11.10 7.30
C ASP A 43 13.65 11.10 8.76
N MET A 44 13.65 9.91 9.38
CA MET A 44 13.15 9.69 10.73
C MET A 44 14.23 9.53 11.80
N GLN A 45 15.49 9.86 11.49
CA GLN A 45 16.62 9.71 12.44
C GLN A 45 16.39 10.41 13.79
N LYS A 46 15.74 11.58 13.78
CA LYS A 46 15.41 12.31 15.01
C LYS A 46 14.34 11.58 15.83
N TYR A 47 13.37 10.97 15.18
CA TYR A 47 12.33 10.17 15.81
C TYR A 47 12.94 8.95 16.50
N PHE A 48 13.75 8.17 15.78
CA PHE A 48 14.41 6.99 16.33
C PHE A 48 15.33 7.28 17.53
N LYS A 49 16.03 8.43 17.50
CA LYS A 49 16.87 8.86 18.63
C LYS A 49 16.07 9.19 19.89
N ASN A 50 14.82 9.61 19.76
CA ASN A 50 13.98 10.04 20.85
C ASN A 50 13.04 8.95 21.40
N THR A 51 12.96 7.78 20.78
CA THR A 51 11.97 6.73 21.08
C THR A 51 12.56 5.46 21.68
N ASP A 52 13.78 5.46 22.19
CA ASP A 52 14.46 4.31 22.81
C ASP A 52 14.37 2.98 22.02
N GLY A 53 14.20 3.06 20.69
CA GLY A 53 14.15 1.89 19.81
C GLY A 53 12.88 1.03 19.97
N ALA A 54 11.77 1.60 20.40
CA ALA A 54 10.52 0.86 20.64
C ALA A 54 9.86 0.33 19.37
N LEU A 55 10.12 0.94 18.21
CA LEU A 55 9.57 0.51 16.90
C LEU A 55 10.68 0.06 15.97
N ASP A 56 10.39 -0.99 15.22
CA ASP A 56 11.21 -1.43 14.09
C ASP A 56 11.10 -0.43 12.92
N LEU A 57 12.20 -0.24 12.19
CA LEU A 57 12.26 0.59 10.99
C LEU A 57 11.21 0.18 9.95
N ASP A 58 11.00 -1.13 9.78
CA ASP A 58 10.00 -1.68 8.86
C ASP A 58 8.58 -1.24 9.24
N ASP A 59 8.24 -1.20 10.52
CA ASP A 59 6.92 -0.78 10.98
C ASP A 59 6.71 0.72 10.79
N VAL A 60 7.73 1.55 11.04
CA VAL A 60 7.70 2.99 10.76
C VAL A 60 7.54 3.23 9.25
N ALA A 61 8.28 2.51 8.42
CA ALA A 61 8.18 2.61 6.97
C ALA A 61 6.76 2.26 6.48
N LYS A 62 6.17 1.19 6.98
CA LYS A 62 4.77 0.82 6.67
C LYS A 62 3.78 1.91 7.09
N MET A 63 3.96 2.51 8.27
CA MET A 63 3.09 3.59 8.77
C MET A 63 3.15 4.81 7.86
N ILE A 64 4.34 5.27 7.46
CA ILE A 64 4.52 6.39 6.53
C ILE A 64 3.91 6.06 5.17
N GLY A 65 4.16 4.87 4.64
CA GLY A 65 3.54 4.41 3.39
C GLY A 65 2.02 4.44 3.46
N CYS A 66 1.43 3.90 4.52
CA CYS A 66 -0.02 3.95 4.74
C CYS A 66 -0.54 5.40 4.80
N TYR A 67 0.16 6.31 5.48
CA TYR A 67 -0.23 7.72 5.54
C TYR A 67 -0.25 8.36 4.14
N LYS A 68 0.82 8.16 3.35
CA LYS A 68 0.90 8.67 1.97
C LYS A 68 -0.26 8.12 1.10
N ALA A 69 -0.60 6.84 1.24
CA ALA A 69 -1.75 6.29 0.53
C ALA A 69 -3.09 6.91 0.99
N LEU A 70 -3.26 7.17 2.29
CA LEU A 70 -4.48 7.78 2.84
C LEU A 70 -4.69 9.21 2.33
N ILE A 71 -3.63 9.97 2.11
CA ILE A 71 -3.69 11.30 1.46
C ILE A 71 -3.65 11.22 -0.08
N LYS A 72 -3.60 10.01 -0.64
CA LYS A 72 -3.54 9.70 -2.09
C LYS A 72 -2.30 10.26 -2.80
N GLU A 73 -1.20 10.44 -2.07
CA GLU A 73 0.07 10.87 -2.64
C GLU A 73 0.60 9.82 -3.63
N GLY A 74 0.92 10.26 -4.84
CA GLY A 74 1.45 9.38 -5.89
C GLY A 74 0.46 8.41 -6.50
N LEU A 75 -0.83 8.46 -6.14
CA LEU A 75 -1.86 7.61 -6.75
C LEU A 75 -2.42 8.22 -8.04
N HIS A 76 -2.56 7.41 -9.08
CA HIS A 76 -3.23 7.77 -10.32
C HIS A 76 -4.74 7.57 -10.17
N VAL A 77 -5.41 8.56 -9.56
CA VAL A 77 -6.85 8.54 -9.31
C VAL A 77 -7.47 9.88 -9.68
N ASN A 78 -8.74 9.86 -10.07
CA ASN A 78 -9.47 11.08 -10.42
C ASN A 78 -9.91 11.89 -9.19
N ASP A 79 -10.10 11.20 -8.06
CA ASP A 79 -10.48 11.81 -6.80
C ASP A 79 -9.27 11.92 -5.88
N HIS A 80 -8.80 13.15 -5.68
CA HIS A 80 -7.66 13.48 -4.84
C HIS A 80 -8.05 13.83 -3.39
N GLN A 81 -9.33 13.71 -3.03
CA GLN A 81 -9.73 13.93 -1.65
C GLN A 81 -9.16 12.86 -0.72
N PRO A 82 -8.52 13.24 0.39
CA PRO A 82 -7.98 12.29 1.35
C PRO A 82 -9.03 11.31 1.86
N MET A 83 -8.60 10.10 2.18
CA MET A 83 -9.46 9.08 2.75
C MET A 83 -9.81 9.45 4.20
N LYS A 84 -11.06 9.30 4.59
CA LYS A 84 -11.57 9.72 5.91
C LYS A 84 -11.68 8.57 6.90
N ARG A 85 -11.91 7.35 6.42
CA ARG A 85 -12.16 6.18 7.27
C ARG A 85 -11.42 4.96 6.75
N ALA A 86 -10.58 4.39 7.61
CA ALA A 86 -9.86 3.17 7.28
C ALA A 86 -9.92 2.15 8.42
N VAL A 87 -9.73 0.88 8.06
CA VAL A 87 -9.50 -0.20 9.00
C VAL A 87 -8.15 -0.82 8.73
N SER A 88 -7.31 -0.98 9.75
CA SER A 88 -6.05 -1.69 9.63
C SER A 88 -6.08 -3.07 10.25
N PHE A 89 -5.50 -4.03 9.56
CA PHE A 89 -5.39 -5.41 9.99
C PHE A 89 -3.95 -5.73 10.36
N CYS A 90 -3.74 -6.06 11.66
CA CYS A 90 -2.46 -6.45 12.22
C CYS A 90 -2.42 -7.95 12.53
N GLN A 91 -1.22 -8.51 12.73
CA GLN A 91 -1.05 -9.94 12.99
C GLN A 91 -1.54 -10.39 14.36
N SER A 92 -1.49 -9.49 15.38
CA SER A 92 -1.86 -9.77 16.76
C SER A 92 -2.54 -8.59 17.44
N ILE A 93 -3.19 -8.81 18.56
CA ILE A 93 -3.77 -7.76 19.40
C ILE A 93 -2.69 -6.78 19.89
N ALA A 94 -1.53 -7.30 20.28
CA ALA A 94 -0.40 -6.48 20.74
C ALA A 94 0.08 -5.55 19.60
N SER A 95 0.35 -6.10 18.41
CA SER A 95 0.75 -5.33 17.24
C SER A 95 -0.30 -4.28 16.81
N SER A 96 -1.59 -4.60 16.95
CA SER A 96 -2.68 -3.66 16.66
C SER A 96 -2.74 -2.51 17.68
N LYS A 97 -2.52 -2.78 18.95
CA LYS A 97 -2.45 -1.75 20.00
C LYS A 97 -1.24 -0.84 19.81
N GLU A 98 -0.10 -1.42 19.47
CA GLU A 98 1.12 -0.67 19.20
C GLU A 98 0.97 0.21 17.95
N PHE A 99 0.46 -0.35 16.85
CA PHE A 99 0.16 0.40 15.64
C PHE A 99 -0.75 1.59 15.92
N SER A 100 -1.84 1.40 16.70
CA SER A 100 -2.77 2.49 17.01
C SER A 100 -2.15 3.58 17.91
N LYS A 101 -1.20 3.21 18.77
CA LYS A 101 -0.52 4.14 19.68
C LYS A 101 0.54 4.98 18.97
N GLU A 102 1.29 4.36 18.06
CA GLU A 102 2.50 4.96 17.49
C GLU A 102 2.27 5.64 16.14
N PHE A 103 1.26 5.22 15.37
CA PHE A 103 1.01 5.75 14.01
C PHE A 103 0.91 7.29 13.98
N GLY A 104 0.11 7.88 14.88
CA GLY A 104 -0.04 9.35 14.94
C GLY A 104 1.29 10.05 15.19
N LYS A 105 2.11 9.52 16.11
CA LYS A 105 3.42 10.10 16.43
C LYS A 105 4.41 9.99 15.27
N VAL A 106 4.38 8.86 14.55
CA VAL A 106 5.20 8.66 13.34
C VAL A 106 4.80 9.66 12.26
N VAL A 107 3.49 9.83 12.03
CA VAL A 107 2.98 10.81 11.05
C VAL A 107 3.34 12.24 11.46
N ASP A 108 3.18 12.62 12.72
CA ASP A 108 3.53 13.96 13.22
C ASP A 108 5.03 14.25 13.07
N ALA A 109 5.88 13.25 13.33
CA ALA A 109 7.33 13.37 13.14
C ALA A 109 7.68 13.49 11.64
N TYR A 110 7.02 12.72 10.78
CA TYR A 110 7.18 12.80 9.33
C TYR A 110 6.77 14.19 8.80
N LEU A 111 5.59 14.68 9.17
CA LEU A 111 5.10 16.02 8.78
C LEU A 111 5.95 17.16 9.34
N SER A 112 6.62 16.96 10.47
CA SER A 112 7.59 17.95 11.01
C SER A 112 8.82 18.04 10.12
N THR A 113 9.17 16.99 9.39
CA THR A 113 10.26 16.96 8.41
C THR A 113 9.80 17.48 7.05
N TYR A 114 8.54 17.17 6.67
CA TYR A 114 7.92 17.53 5.39
C TYR A 114 6.58 18.26 5.58
N PRO A 115 6.58 19.50 6.04
CA PRO A 115 5.36 20.23 6.42
C PRO A 115 4.44 20.54 5.23
N GLU A 116 4.98 20.52 4.01
CA GLU A 116 4.21 20.81 2.79
C GLU A 116 3.41 19.60 2.26
N THR A 117 3.61 18.41 2.86
CA THR A 117 3.01 17.16 2.34
C THR A 117 1.49 17.19 2.45
N SER A 118 0.94 17.52 3.61
CA SER A 118 -0.50 17.54 3.84
C SER A 118 -0.86 18.14 5.21
N ASN A 119 -2.08 18.66 5.32
CA ASN A 119 -2.67 19.10 6.59
C ASN A 119 -3.59 18.04 7.23
N VAL A 120 -3.71 16.86 6.63
CA VAL A 120 -4.57 15.78 7.12
C VAL A 120 -3.97 15.14 8.36
N THR A 121 -4.70 15.19 9.45
CA THR A 121 -4.34 14.49 10.69
C THR A 121 -4.90 13.06 10.71
N CYS A 122 -4.25 12.16 11.46
CA CYS A 122 -4.74 10.82 11.65
C CYS A 122 -5.07 10.56 13.11
N GLN A 123 -6.28 10.06 13.37
CA GLN A 123 -6.69 9.57 14.68
C GLN A 123 -6.86 8.06 14.62
N LEU A 124 -6.25 7.38 15.57
CA LEU A 124 -6.31 5.93 15.65
C LEU A 124 -6.95 5.45 16.94
N ASP A 125 -7.68 4.34 16.80
CA ASP A 125 -8.18 3.58 17.93
C ASP A 125 -8.02 2.08 17.63
N HIS A 126 -8.16 1.26 18.67
CA HIS A 126 -7.99 -0.18 18.60
C HIS A 126 -9.26 -0.90 19.02
N VAL A 127 -9.55 -2.03 18.36
CA VAL A 127 -10.62 -2.94 18.73
C VAL A 127 -10.14 -4.40 18.66
N ASP A 128 -10.54 -5.20 19.64
CA ASP A 128 -10.20 -6.63 19.66
C ASP A 128 -11.36 -7.53 20.10
N GLY A 129 -11.13 -8.84 19.99
CA GLY A 129 -12.14 -9.85 20.30
C GLY A 129 -12.54 -9.93 21.78
N THR A 130 -11.67 -9.43 22.68
CA THR A 130 -11.91 -9.47 24.15
C THR A 130 -12.89 -8.40 24.63
N MET A 131 -13.07 -7.34 23.84
CA MET A 131 -14.02 -6.25 24.14
C MET A 131 -15.45 -6.73 24.05
N ASN A 132 -16.31 -6.23 24.94
CA ASN A 132 -17.74 -6.50 24.89
C ASN A 132 -18.43 -5.75 23.73
N ALA A 133 -19.71 -6.08 23.48
CA ALA A 133 -20.46 -5.49 22.37
C ALA A 133 -20.63 -3.96 22.49
N THR A 134 -20.79 -3.45 23.70
CA THR A 134 -20.94 -2.02 23.98
C THR A 134 -19.65 -1.25 23.66
N GLU A 135 -18.52 -1.77 24.07
CA GLU A 135 -17.19 -1.18 23.78
C GLU A 135 -16.92 -1.19 22.28
N LYS A 136 -17.14 -2.32 21.60
CA LYS A 136 -17.03 -2.41 20.14
C LYS A 136 -17.95 -1.40 19.44
N GLY A 137 -19.21 -1.29 19.92
CA GLY A 137 -20.18 -0.33 19.39
C GLY A 137 -19.71 1.11 19.50
N LYS A 138 -19.10 1.52 20.63
CA LYS A 138 -18.53 2.87 20.80
C LYS A 138 -17.39 3.14 19.81
N LYS A 139 -16.48 2.17 19.61
CA LYS A 139 -15.37 2.30 18.64
C LYS A 139 -15.87 2.44 17.21
N LEU A 140 -16.90 1.69 16.84
CA LEU A 140 -17.52 1.79 15.54
C LEU A 140 -18.29 3.09 15.34
N SER A 141 -18.97 3.57 16.38
CA SER A 141 -19.63 4.88 16.34
C SER A 141 -18.62 6.00 16.17
N TRP A 142 -17.50 5.93 16.89
CA TRP A 142 -16.39 6.86 16.70
C TRP A 142 -15.85 6.85 15.26
N LEU A 143 -15.67 5.67 14.65
CA LEU A 143 -15.24 5.58 13.25
C LEU A 143 -16.26 6.18 12.27
N LYS A 144 -17.56 6.17 12.62
CA LYS A 144 -18.66 6.71 11.79
C LYS A 144 -18.74 8.23 11.78
N GLU A 145 -18.27 8.90 12.81
CA GLU A 145 -18.40 10.35 12.92
C GLU A 145 -17.68 11.07 11.77
N ASN A 146 -18.31 12.12 11.25
CA ASN A 146 -17.73 12.92 10.19
C ASN A 146 -16.65 13.85 10.76
N THR A 147 -15.50 13.85 10.11
CA THR A 147 -14.39 14.76 10.37
C THR A 147 -13.98 15.41 9.06
N GLU A 148 -13.67 16.70 9.06
CA GLU A 148 -13.32 17.40 7.81
C GLU A 148 -11.88 17.09 7.39
N ASP A 149 -10.91 17.32 8.26
CA ASP A 149 -9.47 17.20 7.95
C ASP A 149 -8.80 16.07 8.75
N THR A 150 -9.57 15.07 9.18
CA THR A 150 -9.05 13.97 9.97
C THR A 150 -9.42 12.63 9.39
N CYS A 151 -8.43 11.80 9.14
CA CYS A 151 -8.63 10.39 8.81
C CYS A 151 -8.73 9.57 10.10
N ARG A 152 -9.82 8.84 10.30
CA ARG A 152 -9.98 7.91 11.42
C ARG A 152 -9.65 6.49 11.01
N ILE A 153 -8.80 5.85 11.79
CA ILE A 153 -8.30 4.52 11.52
C ILE A 153 -8.61 3.62 12.72
N LEU A 154 -9.34 2.54 12.49
CA LEU A 154 -9.61 1.54 13.52
C LEU A 154 -8.74 0.31 13.29
N SER A 155 -7.77 0.07 14.17
CA SER A 155 -6.89 -1.08 14.06
C SER A 155 -7.46 -2.31 14.76
N ASN A 156 -7.20 -3.48 14.19
CA ASN A 156 -7.63 -4.74 14.76
C ASN A 156 -6.75 -5.91 14.32
N ALA A 157 -6.84 -7.03 15.06
CA ALA A 157 -6.17 -8.26 14.66
C ALA A 157 -7.09 -9.16 13.81
N ARG A 158 -8.31 -9.46 14.28
CA ARG A 158 -9.25 -10.37 13.59
C ARG A 158 -10.73 -10.03 13.80
N CYS A 159 -11.05 -9.19 14.76
CA CYS A 159 -12.43 -9.04 15.23
C CYS A 159 -13.37 -8.29 14.28
N LEU A 160 -12.84 -7.62 13.27
CA LEU A 160 -13.64 -6.90 12.28
C LEU A 160 -13.84 -7.71 10.98
N SER A 161 -13.45 -8.98 10.93
CA SER A 161 -13.70 -9.83 9.75
C SER A 161 -15.16 -10.25 9.66
N GLU A 162 -15.85 -10.51 10.78
CA GLU A 162 -17.21 -11.03 10.80
C GLU A 162 -18.16 -10.19 11.66
N GLY A 163 -19.44 -10.17 11.27
CA GLY A 163 -20.57 -9.74 12.10
C GLY A 163 -20.65 -8.25 12.46
N VAL A 164 -19.74 -7.42 12.00
CA VAL A 164 -19.71 -6.00 12.36
C VAL A 164 -20.12 -5.14 11.17
N ASP A 165 -21.19 -4.37 11.36
CA ASP A 165 -21.60 -3.37 10.39
C ASP A 165 -20.68 -2.14 10.50
N VAL A 166 -19.59 -2.18 9.75
CA VAL A 166 -18.69 -1.04 9.59
C VAL A 166 -19.29 -0.15 8.51
N PRO A 167 -19.40 1.15 8.76
CA PRO A 167 -19.90 2.08 7.75
C PRO A 167 -19.00 2.09 6.52
N SER A 168 -19.35 2.89 5.55
CA SER A 168 -18.57 3.15 4.37
C SER A 168 -17.11 3.44 4.69
N LEU A 169 -16.27 2.43 4.53
CA LEU A 169 -14.82 2.57 4.61
C LEU A 169 -14.27 3.07 3.29
N ASP A 170 -13.33 3.99 3.35
CA ASP A 170 -12.56 4.41 2.18
C ASP A 170 -11.44 3.41 1.91
N ALA A 171 -10.81 2.88 2.98
CA ALA A 171 -9.73 1.92 2.84
C ALA A 171 -9.76 0.78 3.87
N VAL A 172 -9.15 -0.34 3.46
CA VAL A 172 -8.57 -1.35 4.37
C VAL A 172 -7.07 -1.40 4.16
N MET A 173 -6.32 -1.53 5.25
CA MET A 173 -4.86 -1.61 5.26
C MET A 173 -4.43 -2.96 5.81
N PHE A 174 -3.70 -3.73 5.03
CA PHE A 174 -3.13 -4.99 5.46
C PHE A 174 -1.68 -4.78 5.89
N ILE A 175 -1.45 -4.49 7.17
CA ILE A 175 -0.11 -4.20 7.72
C ILE A 175 0.74 -5.47 7.79
N HIS A 176 0.10 -6.62 8.06
CA HIS A 176 0.72 -7.93 8.14
C HIS A 176 -0.10 -8.97 7.38
N GLY A 177 0.59 -10.03 6.93
CA GLY A 177 -0.02 -11.12 6.17
C GLY A 177 -1.21 -11.79 6.88
N ARG A 178 -2.20 -12.18 6.09
CA ARG A 178 -3.36 -12.94 6.52
C ARG A 178 -3.42 -14.26 5.79
N LYS A 179 -3.58 -15.34 6.56
CA LYS A 179 -3.66 -16.70 6.00
C LYS A 179 -5.05 -17.06 5.45
N SER A 180 -6.10 -16.38 5.92
CA SER A 180 -7.49 -16.69 5.53
C SER A 180 -7.92 -15.88 4.31
N LYS A 181 -8.10 -16.54 3.18
CA LYS A 181 -8.67 -15.95 1.95
C LYS A 181 -10.09 -15.37 2.23
N VAL A 182 -10.89 -16.06 3.04
CA VAL A 182 -12.24 -15.61 3.41
C VAL A 182 -12.21 -14.28 4.16
N ASP A 183 -11.31 -14.12 5.13
CA ASP A 183 -11.16 -12.87 5.88
C ASP A 183 -10.76 -11.70 4.97
N ILE A 184 -9.90 -11.95 3.99
CA ILE A 184 -9.50 -10.94 3.00
C ILE A 184 -10.70 -10.50 2.19
N VAL A 185 -11.43 -11.44 1.59
CA VAL A 185 -12.60 -11.16 0.74
C VAL A 185 -13.69 -10.44 1.53
N GLN A 186 -13.98 -10.86 2.75
CA GLN A 186 -14.96 -10.18 3.62
C GLN A 186 -14.52 -8.75 3.96
N SER A 187 -13.23 -8.53 4.22
CA SER A 187 -12.70 -7.21 4.51
C SER A 187 -12.82 -6.27 3.32
N VAL A 188 -12.50 -6.78 2.12
CA VAL A 188 -12.64 -6.04 0.86
C VAL A 188 -14.09 -5.75 0.54
N GLY A 189 -15.01 -6.71 0.69
CA GLY A 189 -16.43 -6.49 0.51
C GLY A 189 -16.99 -5.34 1.36
N ARG A 190 -16.40 -5.06 2.54
CA ARG A 190 -16.79 -3.90 3.38
C ARG A 190 -16.35 -2.57 2.77
N VAL A 191 -15.13 -2.55 2.21
CA VAL A 191 -14.62 -1.38 1.50
C VAL A 191 -15.40 -1.11 0.21
N MET A 192 -15.94 -2.13 -0.41
CA MET A 192 -16.77 -2.00 -1.62
C MET A 192 -18.20 -1.56 -1.34
N ARG A 193 -18.64 -1.44 -0.08
CA ARG A 193 -19.99 -0.93 0.23
C ARG A 193 -20.16 0.49 -0.29
N LYS A 194 -21.31 0.74 -0.90
CA LYS A 194 -21.67 2.07 -1.42
C LYS A 194 -21.84 3.08 -0.29
N ALA A 195 -21.41 4.29 -0.57
CA ALA A 195 -21.64 5.46 0.26
C ALA A 195 -21.79 6.72 -0.60
N PRO A 196 -22.44 7.75 -0.10
CA PRO A 196 -22.47 9.05 -0.77
C PRO A 196 -21.04 9.56 -1.03
N ASN A 197 -20.81 10.07 -2.22
CA ASN A 197 -19.52 10.64 -2.66
C ASN A 197 -18.33 9.68 -2.65
N LYS A 198 -18.57 8.37 -2.65
CA LYS A 198 -17.52 7.36 -2.73
C LYS A 198 -17.47 6.75 -4.12
N SER A 199 -16.37 6.95 -4.83
CA SER A 199 -16.12 6.42 -6.16
C SER A 199 -15.37 5.10 -6.16
N LEU A 200 -14.43 4.91 -5.22
CA LEU A 200 -13.57 3.74 -5.09
C LEU A 200 -13.40 3.32 -3.63
N GLY A 201 -13.16 2.03 -3.43
CA GLY A 201 -12.61 1.48 -2.19
C GLY A 201 -11.14 1.15 -2.38
N TYR A 202 -10.29 1.39 -1.36
CA TYR A 202 -8.85 1.16 -1.47
C TYR A 202 -8.40 0.01 -0.58
N ILE A 203 -7.55 -0.85 -1.15
CA ILE A 203 -6.93 -1.96 -0.44
C ILE A 203 -5.44 -1.66 -0.40
N ILE A 204 -4.94 -1.21 0.76
CA ILE A 204 -3.58 -0.70 0.93
C ILE A 204 -2.70 -1.81 1.50
N ILE A 205 -1.59 -2.10 0.82
CA ILE A 205 -0.63 -3.14 1.20
C ILE A 205 0.77 -2.51 1.22
N PRO A 206 1.27 -2.08 2.39
CA PRO A 206 2.62 -1.57 2.51
C PRO A 206 3.63 -2.73 2.48
N VAL A 207 4.65 -2.59 1.64
CA VAL A 207 5.77 -3.53 1.51
C VAL A 207 7.06 -2.77 1.70
N VAL A 208 7.92 -3.22 2.60
CA VAL A 208 9.21 -2.57 2.84
C VAL A 208 10.29 -3.18 1.96
N ILE A 209 11.07 -2.32 1.32
CA ILE A 209 12.25 -2.71 0.56
C ILE A 209 13.45 -2.60 1.50
N PRO A 210 14.13 -3.71 1.82
CA PRO A 210 15.29 -3.69 2.71
C PRO A 210 16.45 -2.91 2.11
N GLU A 211 17.25 -2.29 2.98
CA GLU A 211 18.45 -1.56 2.59
C GLU A 211 19.42 -2.44 1.79
N GLY A 212 19.96 -1.90 0.70
CA GLY A 212 21.00 -2.57 -0.11
C GLY A 212 20.50 -3.72 -0.99
N LYS A 213 19.20 -3.99 -1.03
CA LYS A 213 18.59 -5.08 -1.79
C LYS A 213 17.74 -4.56 -2.95
N SER A 214 18.42 -3.99 -3.95
CA SER A 214 17.76 -3.47 -5.15
C SER A 214 17.79 -4.44 -6.33
N SER A 215 18.41 -5.63 -6.20
CA SER A 215 18.41 -6.58 -7.29
C SER A 215 17.04 -7.25 -7.45
N GLU A 216 16.62 -7.46 -8.69
CA GLU A 216 15.36 -8.11 -9.03
C GLU A 216 15.21 -9.49 -8.35
N GLU A 217 16.31 -10.24 -8.23
CA GLU A 217 16.30 -11.56 -7.59
C GLU A 217 16.09 -11.49 -6.08
N GLU A 218 16.62 -10.47 -5.41
CA GLU A 218 16.46 -10.27 -3.97
C GLU A 218 15.05 -9.81 -3.63
N LEU A 219 14.49 -8.91 -4.44
CA LEU A 219 13.09 -8.50 -4.32
C LEU A 219 12.14 -9.69 -4.51
N LYS A 220 12.41 -10.57 -5.47
CA LYS A 220 11.61 -11.79 -5.69
C LYS A 220 11.59 -12.74 -4.50
N LYS A 221 12.63 -12.75 -3.67
CA LYS A 221 12.78 -13.66 -2.52
C LYS A 221 12.26 -13.05 -1.19
N ASN A 222 11.91 -11.77 -1.16
CA ASN A 222 11.50 -11.09 0.05
C ASN A 222 10.13 -11.60 0.55
N PRO A 223 10.05 -12.18 1.76
CA PRO A 223 8.80 -12.70 2.31
C PRO A 223 7.75 -11.60 2.58
N SER A 224 8.15 -10.33 2.67
CA SER A 224 7.22 -9.21 2.88
C SER A 224 6.22 -9.06 1.73
N TYR A 225 6.52 -9.62 0.55
CA TYR A 225 5.58 -9.61 -0.58
C TYR A 225 4.50 -10.69 -0.49
N GLN A 226 4.61 -11.66 0.42
CA GLN A 226 3.64 -12.76 0.50
C GLN A 226 2.21 -12.25 0.68
N ILE A 227 2.03 -11.19 1.47
CA ILE A 227 0.71 -10.59 1.69
C ILE A 227 0.07 -10.07 0.39
N VAL A 228 0.87 -9.57 -0.55
CA VAL A 228 0.37 -9.09 -1.85
C VAL A 228 -0.26 -10.25 -2.62
N TRP A 229 0.46 -11.38 -2.66
CA TRP A 229 -0.02 -12.59 -3.35
C TRP A 229 -1.26 -13.17 -2.70
N ASP A 230 -1.29 -13.23 -1.37
CA ASP A 230 -2.44 -13.72 -0.61
C ASP A 230 -3.69 -12.87 -0.90
N VAL A 231 -3.55 -11.54 -0.93
CA VAL A 231 -4.66 -10.63 -1.24
C VAL A 231 -5.08 -10.75 -2.70
N LEU A 232 -4.15 -10.72 -3.65
CA LEU A 232 -4.49 -10.81 -5.07
C LEU A 232 -5.13 -12.15 -5.41
N ASN A 233 -4.61 -13.28 -4.90
CA ASN A 233 -5.19 -14.58 -5.13
C ASN A 233 -6.58 -14.74 -4.49
N ALA A 234 -6.80 -14.16 -3.31
CA ALA A 234 -8.12 -14.17 -2.68
C ALA A 234 -9.13 -13.38 -3.52
N LEU A 235 -8.75 -12.20 -4.03
CA LEU A 235 -9.64 -11.36 -4.83
C LEU A 235 -9.89 -11.95 -6.23
N ARG A 236 -8.87 -12.52 -6.85
CA ARG A 236 -8.96 -13.13 -8.18
C ARG A 236 -10.04 -14.19 -8.27
N SER A 237 -10.23 -14.97 -7.20
CA SER A 237 -11.28 -16.01 -7.15
C SER A 237 -12.71 -15.44 -7.09
N HIS A 238 -12.85 -14.15 -6.76
CA HIS A 238 -14.15 -13.48 -6.59
C HIS A 238 -14.39 -12.33 -7.59
N ASP A 239 -13.38 -11.93 -8.39
CA ASP A 239 -13.50 -10.88 -9.41
C ASP A 239 -12.87 -11.31 -10.73
N GLU A 240 -13.72 -11.58 -11.73
CA GLU A 240 -13.29 -11.99 -13.06
C GLU A 240 -12.55 -10.89 -13.81
N ARG A 241 -12.81 -9.63 -13.50
CA ARG A 241 -12.14 -8.48 -14.12
C ARG A 241 -10.67 -8.44 -13.68
N LEU A 242 -10.41 -8.56 -12.37
CA LEU A 242 -9.06 -8.65 -11.83
C LEU A 242 -8.32 -9.89 -12.39
N ASN A 243 -9.03 -11.04 -12.48
CA ASN A 243 -8.50 -12.22 -13.09
C ASN A 243 -8.10 -12.01 -14.57
N SER A 244 -8.95 -11.33 -15.33
CA SER A 244 -8.67 -10.96 -16.72
C SER A 244 -7.47 -10.03 -16.86
N ASP A 245 -7.36 -9.02 -15.98
CA ASP A 245 -6.26 -8.05 -16.02
C ASP A 245 -4.91 -8.71 -15.70
N ILE A 246 -4.85 -9.60 -14.69
CA ILE A 246 -3.64 -10.37 -14.37
C ILE A 246 -3.26 -11.28 -15.55
N ASN A 247 -4.23 -11.94 -16.18
CA ASN A 247 -3.95 -12.81 -17.35
C ASN A 247 -3.43 -12.01 -18.56
N LYS A 248 -3.91 -10.79 -18.76
CA LYS A 248 -3.39 -9.92 -19.84
C LYS A 248 -1.91 -9.60 -19.66
N VAL A 249 -1.44 -9.43 -18.40
CA VAL A 249 -0.02 -9.17 -18.11
C VAL A 249 0.88 -10.32 -18.60
N GLU A 250 0.39 -11.57 -18.59
CA GLU A 250 1.14 -12.71 -19.13
C GLU A 250 1.30 -12.67 -20.65
N LEU A 251 0.34 -12.04 -21.35
CA LEU A 251 0.29 -12.04 -22.82
C LEU A 251 1.03 -10.85 -23.44
N VAL A 252 1.48 -9.90 -22.64
CA VAL A 252 2.11 -8.66 -23.10
C VAL A 252 3.60 -8.69 -22.75
N ASP A 253 4.46 -8.36 -23.71
CA ASP A 253 5.92 -8.38 -23.51
C ASP A 253 6.46 -7.08 -22.90
N ASN A 254 5.91 -5.94 -23.34
CA ASN A 254 6.38 -4.62 -22.94
C ASN A 254 5.88 -4.27 -21.51
N ILE A 255 6.79 -3.76 -20.68
CA ILE A 255 6.50 -3.39 -19.29
C ILE A 255 5.43 -2.32 -19.16
N LYS A 256 5.45 -1.32 -20.03
CA LYS A 256 4.46 -0.24 -20.02
C LYS A 256 3.06 -0.77 -20.25
N ASP A 257 2.92 -1.67 -21.21
CA ASP A 257 1.64 -2.29 -21.52
C ASP A 257 1.19 -3.24 -20.41
N LYS A 258 2.14 -3.89 -19.68
CA LYS A 258 1.85 -4.68 -18.47
C LYS A 258 1.29 -3.84 -17.35
N ILE A 259 1.90 -2.67 -17.10
CA ILE A 259 1.41 -1.72 -16.09
C ILE A 259 0.01 -1.25 -16.45
N GLU A 260 -0.20 -0.84 -17.70
CA GLU A 260 -1.50 -0.38 -18.18
C GLU A 260 -2.59 -1.44 -18.04
N ALA A 261 -2.25 -2.71 -18.30
CA ALA A 261 -3.18 -3.83 -18.19
C ALA A 261 -3.74 -4.03 -16.78
N ILE A 262 -2.94 -3.79 -15.73
CA ILE A 262 -3.37 -3.98 -14.33
C ILE A 262 -3.77 -2.69 -13.62
N GLN A 263 -3.39 -1.52 -14.14
CA GLN A 263 -3.51 -0.23 -13.43
C GLN A 263 -4.95 0.13 -13.03
N LYS A 264 -5.93 -0.46 -13.69
CA LYS A 264 -7.33 -0.29 -13.32
C LYS A 264 -7.61 -0.79 -11.90
N HIS A 265 -7.14 -1.99 -11.56
CA HIS A 265 -7.41 -2.65 -10.29
C HIS A 265 -6.20 -2.74 -9.36
N ILE A 266 -4.98 -2.70 -9.90
CA ILE A 266 -3.74 -2.80 -9.12
C ILE A 266 -2.84 -1.61 -9.45
N GLU A 267 -2.43 -0.88 -8.44
CA GLU A 267 -1.46 0.20 -8.57
C GLU A 267 -0.23 -0.09 -7.70
N ILE A 268 0.93 -0.05 -8.31
CA ILE A 268 2.21 -0.24 -7.64
C ILE A 268 2.85 1.13 -7.53
N VAL A 269 2.97 1.62 -6.31
CA VAL A 269 3.58 2.91 -6.00
C VAL A 269 4.87 2.68 -5.24
N ALA A 270 5.99 3.16 -5.75
CA ALA A 270 7.21 3.26 -4.97
C ALA A 270 7.26 4.62 -4.30
N LEU A 271 7.32 4.60 -3.00
CA LEU A 271 7.47 5.79 -2.18
C LEU A 271 8.97 6.03 -1.96
N VAL A 272 9.61 6.53 -3.00
CA VAL A 272 10.96 7.09 -2.95
C VAL A 272 10.77 8.60 -2.93
N ASP A 273 11.09 9.27 -1.84
CA ASP A 273 10.96 10.72 -1.78
C ASP A 273 11.91 11.34 -2.82
N LYS A 274 11.35 12.15 -3.71
CA LYS A 274 12.16 13.02 -4.55
C LYS A 274 12.93 13.93 -3.60
N LEU A 275 14.25 13.88 -3.64
CA LEU A 275 15.08 14.90 -3.00
C LEU A 275 14.54 16.26 -3.47
N PRO A 276 14.29 17.24 -2.57
CA PRO A 276 13.90 18.56 -2.98
C PRO A 276 14.94 19.06 -3.99
N GLU A 277 14.48 19.46 -5.17
CA GLU A 277 15.34 20.13 -6.13
C GLU A 277 15.90 21.34 -5.41
N HIS A 278 17.19 21.30 -5.06
CA HIS A 278 17.89 22.50 -4.64
C HIS A 278 17.81 23.47 -5.80
N SER A 279 16.87 24.40 -5.72
CA SER A 279 16.84 25.57 -6.55
C SER A 279 18.14 26.32 -6.31
N THR A 280 19.14 26.06 -7.14
CA THR A 280 20.30 26.94 -7.29
C THR A 280 19.82 28.22 -7.94
N GLU A 281 19.15 29.07 -7.18
CA GLU A 281 19.10 30.50 -7.52
C GLU A 281 20.51 31.05 -7.35
N ALA A 282 21.23 30.99 -8.48
CA ALA A 282 22.44 31.74 -8.65
C ALA A 282 22.08 33.23 -8.57
N THR A 283 22.25 33.82 -7.43
CA THR A 283 22.26 35.26 -7.26
C THR A 283 23.31 35.87 -8.19
N LYS A 284 22.84 36.37 -9.33
CA LYS A 284 23.63 37.30 -10.17
C LYS A 284 23.85 38.57 -9.39
N LYS A 285 24.96 38.67 -8.67
CA LYS A 285 25.51 39.97 -8.26
C LYS A 285 26.20 40.59 -9.48
N SER A 286 25.56 41.61 -10.01
CA SER A 286 26.21 42.55 -10.90
C SER A 286 27.28 43.30 -10.09
N GLY A 287 28.53 43.13 -10.43
CA GLY A 287 29.66 43.89 -9.94
C GLY A 287 30.53 44.34 -11.11
N MET A 288 30.41 45.64 -11.43
CA MET A 288 31.21 46.35 -12.41
C MET A 288 32.58 46.71 -11.77
N GLY A 289 33.70 46.47 -12.48
CA GLY A 289 35.01 46.96 -12.01
C GLY A 289 36.19 46.38 -12.72
N THR A 290 36.64 47.03 -13.75
CA THR A 290 38.00 47.34 -14.25
C THR A 290 39.20 46.42 -13.95
N GLY A 291 39.84 45.96 -15.00
CA GLY A 291 41.25 46.10 -15.36
C GLY A 291 42.32 45.32 -14.55
N GLY A 292 43.12 44.56 -15.29
CA GLY A 292 44.44 44.17 -14.81
C GLY A 292 44.95 42.84 -15.35
N ASN A 293 45.97 42.92 -16.11
CA ASN A 293 46.71 41.95 -16.91
C ASN A 293 47.46 40.87 -16.10
N SER A 294 47.66 39.73 -16.70
CA SER A 294 48.85 38.84 -16.76
C SER A 294 48.81 37.47 -16.02
N SER A 295 49.30 36.53 -16.81
CA SER A 295 50.05 35.30 -16.58
C SER A 295 49.32 34.02 -16.13
N LYS A 296 49.38 33.11 -17.08
CA LYS A 296 49.46 31.63 -17.04
C LYS A 296 49.61 30.97 -15.66
N GLU A 297 48.73 30.05 -15.36
CA GLU A 297 49.14 28.71 -14.91
C GLU A 297 47.99 27.70 -15.09
N ARG A 298 48.37 26.47 -15.44
CA ARG A 298 47.54 25.32 -15.66
C ARG A 298 46.99 24.84 -14.29
N GLY A 299 45.71 24.59 -14.21
CA GLY A 299 45.12 23.92 -13.04
C GLY A 299 43.79 23.28 -13.43
N ASP A 300 43.70 22.02 -13.15
CA ASP A 300 42.66 21.07 -13.48
C ASP A 300 41.24 21.57 -13.33
N ASN A 301 40.44 21.30 -14.36
CA ASN A 301 38.97 21.37 -14.30
C ASN A 301 38.42 20.17 -13.51
N ASP A 302 38.25 20.31 -12.22
CA ASP A 302 37.29 19.51 -11.47
C ASP A 302 35.89 20.10 -11.71
N GLU A 303 35.27 19.68 -12.79
CA GLU A 303 33.81 19.80 -12.97
C GLU A 303 33.14 18.94 -11.90
N VAL A 304 32.55 19.59 -10.92
CA VAL A 304 31.59 19.00 -9.97
C VAL A 304 30.39 18.46 -10.74
N ARG A 305 30.54 17.26 -11.29
CA ARG A 305 29.43 16.43 -11.80
C ARG A 305 28.86 15.62 -10.66
N ALA A 306 27.84 16.17 -9.98
CA ALA A 306 26.91 15.35 -9.21
C ALA A 306 25.61 16.16 -9.06
N PRO A 307 24.54 15.77 -9.70
CA PRO A 307 23.51 14.91 -9.17
C PRO A 307 22.80 14.00 -10.20
N LYS A 308 23.19 14.05 -11.49
CA LYS A 308 22.52 13.22 -12.51
C LYS A 308 22.62 11.72 -12.22
N ALA A 309 23.79 11.25 -11.77
CA ALA A 309 23.98 9.82 -11.48
C ALA A 309 23.10 9.31 -10.32
N LYS A 310 22.77 10.15 -9.32
CA LYS A 310 21.89 9.76 -8.21
C LYS A 310 20.42 9.72 -8.60
N GLN A 311 20.02 10.57 -9.52
CA GLN A 311 18.64 10.61 -10.00
C GLN A 311 18.36 9.42 -10.94
N ASP A 312 19.32 9.08 -11.82
CA ASP A 312 19.24 7.91 -12.69
C ASP A 312 19.29 6.59 -11.89
N GLU A 313 20.05 6.54 -10.79
CA GLU A 313 20.12 5.38 -9.89
C GLU A 313 18.83 5.19 -9.09
N LEU A 314 18.14 6.26 -8.71
CA LEU A 314 16.83 6.23 -8.04
C LEU A 314 15.70 5.82 -9.01
N GLU A 315 15.71 6.33 -10.24
CA GLU A 315 14.74 5.95 -11.28
C GLU A 315 14.91 4.48 -11.72
N LEU A 316 16.15 4.01 -11.86
CA LEU A 316 16.47 2.61 -12.12
C LEU A 316 15.96 1.69 -10.99
N ASN A 317 16.07 2.09 -9.74
CA ASN A 317 15.56 1.33 -8.61
C ASN A 317 14.02 1.23 -8.59
N PHE A 318 13.32 2.28 -9.00
CA PHE A 318 11.87 2.28 -9.09
C PHE A 318 11.38 1.33 -10.18
N ASP A 319 11.91 1.46 -11.38
CA ASP A 319 11.57 0.57 -12.50
C ASP A 319 11.91 -0.89 -12.16
N THR A 320 13.03 -1.14 -11.48
CA THR A 320 13.44 -2.48 -11.04
C THR A 320 12.43 -3.06 -10.05
N VAL A 321 11.95 -2.26 -9.09
CA VAL A 321 10.93 -2.71 -8.12
C VAL A 321 9.60 -3.00 -8.81
N GLN A 322 9.14 -2.13 -9.69
CA GLN A 322 7.92 -2.36 -10.47
C GLN A 322 8.05 -3.62 -11.34
N HIS A 323 9.16 -3.80 -12.04
CA HIS A 323 9.45 -4.97 -12.86
C HIS A 323 9.43 -6.25 -12.04
N ALA A 324 10.12 -6.27 -10.89
CA ALA A 324 10.17 -7.41 -10.00
C ALA A 324 8.79 -7.77 -9.46
N MET A 325 8.00 -6.77 -9.07
CA MET A 325 6.64 -6.98 -8.59
C MET A 325 5.71 -7.50 -9.69
N LEU A 326 5.75 -6.95 -10.89
CA LEU A 326 4.96 -7.42 -12.02
C LEU A 326 5.33 -8.85 -12.41
N ALA A 327 6.63 -9.16 -12.50
CA ALA A 327 7.10 -10.51 -12.78
C ALA A 327 6.61 -11.50 -11.72
N LYS A 328 6.61 -11.08 -10.45
CA LYS A 328 6.14 -11.90 -9.34
C LYS A 328 4.62 -12.05 -9.31
N ILE A 329 3.86 -11.01 -9.67
CA ILE A 329 2.40 -11.11 -9.86
C ILE A 329 2.09 -12.19 -10.91
N VAL A 330 2.80 -12.18 -12.04
CA VAL A 330 2.63 -13.21 -13.08
C VAL A 330 3.02 -14.59 -12.55
N GLU A 331 4.17 -14.73 -11.88
CA GLU A 331 4.63 -16.00 -11.32
C GLU A 331 3.66 -16.58 -10.28
N LYS A 332 3.16 -15.76 -9.36
CA LYS A 332 2.36 -16.19 -8.20
C LYS A 332 0.85 -16.14 -8.41
N CYS A 333 0.41 -15.29 -9.31
CA CYS A 333 -1.01 -15.09 -9.60
C CYS A 333 -1.36 -15.38 -11.07
N GLY A 334 -0.40 -15.83 -11.90
CA GLY A 334 -0.64 -16.18 -13.28
C GLY A 334 -1.55 -17.42 -13.45
N THR A 335 -2.03 -17.63 -14.66
CA THR A 335 -3.03 -18.66 -14.94
C THR A 335 -2.53 -20.06 -14.57
N ARG A 336 -1.25 -20.35 -14.85
CA ARG A 336 -0.65 -21.65 -14.54
C ARG A 336 -0.62 -21.92 -13.04
N THR A 337 -0.13 -20.97 -12.25
CA THR A 337 -0.04 -21.12 -10.79
C THR A 337 -1.42 -21.21 -10.15
N TYR A 338 -2.39 -20.44 -10.65
CA TYR A 338 -3.76 -20.50 -10.17
C TYR A 338 -4.38 -21.91 -10.32
N TRP A 339 -4.17 -22.57 -11.47
CA TRP A 339 -4.67 -23.93 -11.71
C TRP A 339 -3.91 -24.98 -10.90
N GLU A 340 -2.60 -24.82 -10.71
CA GLU A 340 -1.79 -25.70 -9.86
C GLU A 340 -2.24 -25.63 -8.40
N ASP A 341 -2.45 -24.43 -7.85
CA ASP A 341 -2.95 -24.24 -6.49
C ASP A 341 -4.37 -24.82 -6.32
N TRP A 342 -5.25 -24.56 -7.26
CA TRP A 342 -6.62 -25.10 -7.25
C TRP A 342 -6.61 -26.64 -7.32
N SER A 343 -5.77 -27.23 -8.15
CA SER A 343 -5.60 -28.68 -8.24
C SER A 343 -5.07 -29.28 -6.94
N ASN A 344 -4.12 -28.60 -6.28
CA ASN A 344 -3.57 -29.02 -4.99
C ASN A 344 -4.62 -28.91 -3.87
N ASP A 345 -5.40 -27.83 -3.84
CA ASP A 345 -6.50 -27.63 -2.87
C ASP A 345 -7.54 -28.75 -3.00
N ILE A 346 -7.94 -29.11 -4.24
CA ILE A 346 -8.86 -30.23 -4.50
C ILE A 346 -8.25 -31.57 -4.07
N THR A 347 -6.99 -31.79 -4.37
CA THR A 347 -6.30 -33.05 -3.99
C THR A 347 -6.18 -33.17 -2.47
N GLU A 348 -5.91 -32.05 -1.75
CA GLU A 348 -5.87 -32.05 -0.29
C GLU A 348 -7.26 -32.31 0.32
N ILE A 349 -8.31 -31.76 -0.26
CA ILE A 349 -9.71 -32.04 0.15
C ILE A 349 -10.06 -33.51 -0.10
N ALA A 350 -9.74 -34.02 -1.29
CA ALA A 350 -10.02 -35.43 -1.64
C ALA A 350 -9.25 -36.44 -0.76
N ASN A 351 -8.07 -36.08 -0.27
CA ASN A 351 -7.27 -36.95 0.62
C ASN A 351 -7.71 -36.87 2.09
N LYS A 352 -8.57 -35.91 2.47
CA LYS A 352 -9.12 -35.76 3.84
C LYS A 352 -10.47 -36.46 4.02
N HIS A 353 -11.05 -36.99 2.93
CA HIS A 353 -12.30 -37.76 2.91
C HIS A 353 -12.06 -39.17 2.35
#